data_65d225796be42273089e26f8c7566016
#
_entry.id   65d225796be42273089e26f8c7566016
#
_cell.length_a   1.000
_cell.length_b   1.000
_cell.length_c   1.000
_cell.angle_alpha   90.00
_cell.angle_beta   90.00
_cell.angle_gamma   90.00
#
_symmetry.space_group_name_H-M   'P 1'
#
loop_
_entity.id
_entity.type
_entity.pdbx_description
1 polymer ?
#
loop_
_entity_poly.entity_id
_entity_poly.type
_entity_poly.pdbx_seq_one_letter_code
_entity_poly.pdbx_strand_id
1 'polypeptide(L)'
;MNKPNLFIVGAPKCGTTFLYHYLKKHPDIYFPEFKEPHFFGSDLIRKNDAYNLSLEQYYNLFQTDKKIIGEASTFYVFSKNAAKEIYQFNPEAKIIIMLRDLVDLAYSMHSQFVFSGDEIIEDFNQALELEADRLNKKNIPNHTTIINKLFYCNNIFSLPENINSFIKYFKNDSIKFVTLDE
;
A
#
# COMPACT_ATOMS: atom_id res chain seq x y z
N MET A 1 -6.09 1.80 23.72
CA MET A 1 -6.18 2.30 22.32
C MET A 1 -6.23 1.10 21.40
N ASN A 2 -7.15 1.10 20.47
CA ASN A 2 -7.30 -0.01 19.53
C ASN A 2 -6.19 0.05 18.48
N LYS A 3 -5.54 -1.09 18.24
CA LYS A 3 -4.49 -1.23 17.25
C LYS A 3 -5.01 -2.07 16.08
N PRO A 4 -4.78 -1.68 14.82
CA PRO A 4 -4.97 -2.60 13.71
C PRO A 4 -4.20 -3.90 13.92
N ASN A 5 -4.88 -5.01 13.62
CA ASN A 5 -4.32 -6.36 13.72
C ASN A 5 -4.50 -7.18 12.43
N LEU A 6 -5.06 -6.54 11.39
CA LEU A 6 -5.16 -7.08 10.03
C LEU A 6 -4.71 -5.99 9.05
N PHE A 7 -3.74 -6.31 8.20
CA PHE A 7 -3.20 -5.36 7.22
C PHE A 7 -3.32 -5.91 5.80
N ILE A 8 -3.97 -5.16 4.91
CA ILE A 8 -3.91 -5.39 3.46
C ILE A 8 -2.80 -4.47 2.93
N VAL A 9 -1.61 -5.04 2.74
CA VAL A 9 -0.39 -4.26 2.47
C VAL A 9 -0.15 -3.96 1.00
N GLY A 10 -0.96 -4.51 0.12
CA GLY A 10 -0.85 -4.33 -1.33
C GLY A 10 -1.09 -5.65 -2.08
N ALA A 11 -0.80 -5.70 -3.38
CA ALA A 11 -0.30 -4.57 -4.15
C ALA A 11 -1.48 -3.72 -4.66
N PRO A 12 -1.25 -2.45 -5.02
CA PRO A 12 -2.30 -1.64 -5.64
C PRO A 12 -2.78 -2.34 -6.92
N LYS A 13 -4.01 -2.07 -7.35
CA LYS A 13 -4.61 -2.65 -8.59
C LYS A 13 -4.73 -4.19 -8.61
N CYS A 14 -4.61 -4.85 -7.45
CA CYS A 14 -4.82 -6.29 -7.26
C CYS A 14 -6.14 -6.62 -6.56
N GLY A 15 -7.18 -5.79 -6.69
CA GLY A 15 -8.49 -6.05 -6.08
C GLY A 15 -8.58 -5.70 -4.58
N THR A 16 -7.60 -5.02 -4.01
CA THR A 16 -7.56 -4.67 -2.59
C THR A 16 -8.78 -3.84 -2.12
N THR A 17 -9.34 -3.00 -2.99
CA THR A 17 -10.56 -2.22 -2.67
C THR A 17 -11.78 -3.13 -2.58
N PHE A 18 -11.89 -4.13 -3.46
CA PHE A 18 -12.96 -5.12 -3.38
C PHE A 18 -12.86 -5.91 -2.06
N LEU A 19 -11.66 -6.41 -1.74
CA LEU A 19 -11.43 -7.16 -0.50
C LEU A 19 -11.74 -6.32 0.74
N TYR A 20 -11.31 -5.05 0.77
CA TYR A 20 -11.62 -4.11 1.84
C TYR A 20 -13.14 -3.98 2.04
N HIS A 21 -13.91 -3.73 0.98
CA HIS A 21 -15.37 -3.60 1.09
C HIS A 21 -16.05 -4.93 1.44
N TYR A 22 -15.52 -6.04 0.97
CA TYR A 22 -16.03 -7.37 1.29
C TYR A 22 -15.84 -7.70 2.77
N LEU A 23 -14.63 -7.54 3.29
CA LEU A 23 -14.32 -7.80 4.70
C LEU A 23 -15.04 -6.82 5.64
N LYS A 24 -15.23 -5.57 5.23
CA LYS A 24 -15.97 -4.56 6.02
C LYS A 24 -17.43 -4.94 6.27
N LYS A 25 -18.01 -5.82 5.47
CA LYS A 25 -19.37 -6.34 5.68
C LYS A 25 -19.45 -7.41 6.79
N HIS A 26 -18.31 -7.96 7.21
CA HIS A 26 -18.29 -8.98 8.24
C HIS A 26 -18.56 -8.37 9.63
N PRO A 27 -19.44 -8.99 10.46
CA PRO A 27 -19.87 -8.41 11.73
C PRO A 27 -18.73 -8.20 12.74
N ASP A 28 -17.66 -9.00 12.68
CA ASP A 28 -16.55 -8.96 13.62
C ASP A 28 -15.34 -8.16 13.13
N ILE A 29 -15.41 -7.62 11.90
CA ILE A 29 -14.30 -6.89 11.28
C ILE A 29 -14.65 -5.41 11.18
N TYR A 30 -13.70 -4.56 11.53
CA TYR A 30 -13.77 -3.12 11.33
C TYR A 30 -12.69 -2.67 10.36
N PHE A 31 -13.04 -1.80 9.44
CA PHE A 31 -12.12 -0.99 8.66
C PHE A 31 -12.55 0.48 8.73
N PRO A 32 -11.63 1.44 8.91
CA PRO A 32 -11.96 2.86 8.94
C PRO A 32 -12.49 3.33 7.58
N GLU A 33 -13.30 4.40 7.56
CA GLU A 33 -13.74 5.02 6.30
C GLU A 33 -12.57 5.62 5.51
N PHE A 34 -11.60 6.18 6.23
CA PHE A 34 -10.37 6.70 5.64
C PHE A 34 -9.46 5.53 5.25
N LYS A 35 -9.58 5.10 3.99
CA LYS A 35 -8.75 4.07 3.39
C LYS A 35 -7.38 4.63 3.01
N GLU A 36 -6.36 3.79 3.07
CA GLU A 36 -4.98 4.10 2.68
C GLU A 36 -4.35 5.26 3.47
N PRO A 37 -4.33 5.18 4.82
CA PRO A 37 -3.68 6.20 5.63
C PRO A 37 -2.16 6.27 5.39
N HIS A 38 -1.56 5.22 4.84
CA HIS A 38 -0.11 5.13 4.58
C HIS A 38 0.75 5.58 5.77
N PHE A 39 0.36 5.20 6.98
CA PHE A 39 1.04 5.60 8.21
C PHE A 39 2.44 5.00 8.32
N PHE A 40 2.60 3.72 7.94
CA PHE A 40 3.89 3.03 7.86
C PHE A 40 4.58 3.26 6.51
N GLY A 41 5.80 2.73 6.37
CA GLY A 41 6.61 2.95 5.18
C GLY A 41 7.27 4.32 5.20
N SER A 42 8.15 4.55 6.16
CA SER A 42 8.88 5.84 6.34
C SER A 42 9.76 6.21 5.14
N ASP A 43 10.07 5.25 4.26
CA ASP A 43 10.80 5.45 3.01
C ASP A 43 9.89 5.84 1.82
N LEU A 44 8.57 5.80 1.98
CA LEU A 44 7.63 6.32 0.97
C LEU A 44 7.64 7.86 1.01
N ILE A 45 7.88 8.46 -0.16
CA ILE A 45 8.02 9.92 -0.27
C ILE A 45 6.64 10.54 -0.46
N ARG A 46 6.08 11.06 0.63
CA ARG A 46 4.77 11.71 0.68
C ARG A 46 4.92 13.20 0.41
N LYS A 47 4.16 13.75 -0.53
CA LYS A 47 4.09 15.20 -0.80
C LYS A 47 2.90 15.86 -0.12
N ASN A 48 1.89 15.08 0.24
CA ASN A 48 0.66 15.59 0.83
C ASN A 48 0.67 15.37 2.35
N ASP A 49 0.48 16.44 3.12
CA ASP A 49 0.42 16.42 4.58
C ASP A 49 -0.72 15.56 5.14
N ALA A 50 -1.76 15.28 4.34
CA ALA A 50 -2.83 14.36 4.72
C ALA A 50 -2.34 12.94 5.07
N TYR A 51 -1.15 12.56 4.60
CA TYR A 51 -0.51 11.29 4.92
C TYR A 51 0.54 11.40 6.06
N ASN A 52 0.71 12.58 6.66
CA ASN A 52 1.63 12.81 7.77
C ASN A 52 0.86 12.76 9.11
N LEU A 53 0.17 11.66 9.35
CA LEU A 53 -0.61 11.47 10.57
C LEU A 53 0.32 11.34 11.79
N SER A 54 -0.04 11.99 12.89
CA SER A 54 0.53 11.67 14.20
C SER A 54 0.05 10.29 14.65
N LEU A 55 0.74 9.66 15.60
CA LEU A 55 0.32 8.38 16.16
C LEU A 55 -1.09 8.46 16.79
N GLU A 56 -1.41 9.57 17.42
CA GLU A 56 -2.74 9.82 18.00
C GLU A 56 -3.81 9.90 16.89
N GLN A 57 -3.56 10.66 15.83
CA GLN A 57 -4.47 10.74 14.68
C GLN A 57 -4.66 9.37 14.03
N TYR A 58 -3.59 8.58 13.90
CA TYR A 58 -3.68 7.21 13.38
C TYR A 58 -4.55 6.33 14.24
N TYR A 59 -4.38 6.32 15.59
CA TYR A 59 -5.24 5.56 16.50
C TYR A 59 -6.69 6.01 16.45
N ASN A 60 -6.96 7.29 16.24
CA ASN A 60 -8.32 7.81 16.14
C ASN A 60 -9.11 7.28 14.94
N LEU A 61 -8.44 6.72 13.92
CA LEU A 61 -9.11 6.03 12.82
C LEU A 61 -9.79 4.72 13.27
N PHE A 62 -9.37 4.12 14.39
CA PHE A 62 -9.74 2.75 14.80
C PHE A 62 -10.58 2.71 16.08
N GLN A 63 -11.53 3.64 16.20
CA GLN A 63 -12.46 3.66 17.34
C GLN A 63 -13.58 2.63 17.16
N THR A 64 -13.40 1.43 17.71
CA THR A 64 -14.32 0.31 17.55
C THR A 64 -14.19 -0.69 18.71
N ASP A 65 -15.22 -1.49 18.96
CA ASP A 65 -15.24 -2.63 19.87
C ASP A 65 -15.00 -3.98 19.15
N LYS A 66 -14.81 -3.95 17.83
CA LYS A 66 -14.58 -5.16 17.03
C LYS A 66 -13.22 -5.79 17.36
N LYS A 67 -13.17 -7.13 17.28
CA LYS A 67 -11.96 -7.91 17.57
C LYS A 67 -10.93 -7.84 16.46
N ILE A 68 -11.38 -7.75 15.20
CA ILE A 68 -10.53 -7.65 14.03
C ILE A 68 -10.60 -6.23 13.51
N ILE A 69 -9.46 -5.56 13.52
CA ILE A 69 -9.32 -4.16 13.11
C ILE A 69 -8.38 -4.13 11.92
N GLY A 70 -8.95 -3.82 10.76
CA GLY A 70 -8.24 -3.81 9.50
C GLY A 70 -7.73 -2.43 9.10
N GLU A 71 -6.58 -2.42 8.47
CA GLU A 71 -5.99 -1.29 7.77
C GLU A 71 -5.61 -1.73 6.34
N ALA A 72 -5.83 -0.88 5.35
CA ALA A 72 -5.54 -1.19 3.97
C ALA A 72 -4.78 -0.03 3.31
N SER A 73 -3.47 -0.18 3.19
CA SER A 73 -2.57 0.76 2.51
C SER A 73 -1.70 0.01 1.52
N THR A 74 -2.06 0.15 0.25
CA THR A 74 -1.58 -0.73 -0.81
C THR A 74 -0.12 -0.52 -1.21
N PHE A 75 0.48 0.60 -0.82
CA PHE A 75 1.89 0.89 -1.08
C PHE A 75 2.86 0.33 -0.04
N TYR A 76 2.39 -0.26 1.05
CA TYR A 76 3.29 -0.87 2.03
C TYR A 76 4.15 -1.98 1.42
N VAL A 77 3.63 -2.73 0.45
CA VAL A 77 4.38 -3.78 -0.24
C VAL A 77 5.55 -3.25 -1.08
N PHE A 78 5.54 -1.96 -1.43
CA PHE A 78 6.64 -1.30 -2.15
C PHE A 78 7.60 -0.54 -1.21
N SER A 79 7.36 -0.58 0.09
CA SER A 79 8.23 0.03 1.10
C SER A 79 9.21 -1.00 1.65
N LYS A 80 10.48 -0.61 1.78
CA LYS A 80 11.52 -1.41 2.44
C LYS A 80 11.35 -1.45 3.97
N ASN A 81 10.66 -0.45 4.53
CA ASN A 81 10.55 -0.26 5.97
C ASN A 81 9.21 -0.74 6.54
N ALA A 82 8.13 -0.76 5.74
CA ALA A 82 6.78 -1.01 6.24
C ALA A 82 6.63 -2.34 6.98
N ALA A 83 7.23 -3.42 6.48
CA ALA A 83 7.16 -4.73 7.14
C ALA A 83 7.73 -4.69 8.56
N LYS A 84 8.90 -4.06 8.74
CA LYS A 84 9.55 -3.89 10.04
C LYS A 84 8.72 -2.99 10.97
N GLU A 85 8.23 -1.87 10.45
CA GLU A 85 7.48 -0.89 11.22
C GLU A 85 6.15 -1.46 11.70
N ILE A 86 5.41 -2.18 10.84
CA ILE A 86 4.17 -2.88 11.20
C ILE A 86 4.44 -3.95 12.25
N TYR A 87 5.53 -4.73 12.10
CA TYR A 87 5.92 -5.74 13.09
C TYR A 87 6.25 -5.12 14.45
N GLN A 88 6.99 -4.02 14.48
CA GLN A 88 7.29 -3.29 15.73
C GLN A 88 6.03 -2.71 16.39
N PHE A 89 5.08 -2.29 15.57
CA PHE A 89 3.80 -1.78 16.04
C PHE A 89 2.90 -2.90 16.57
N ASN A 90 2.76 -4.01 15.84
CA ASN A 90 1.96 -5.17 16.23
C ASN A 90 2.55 -6.47 15.66
N PRO A 91 3.38 -7.21 16.42
CA PRO A 91 4.02 -8.44 15.95
C PRO A 91 3.05 -9.61 15.69
N GLU A 92 1.83 -9.55 16.24
CA GLU A 92 0.79 -10.57 16.04
C GLU A 92 -0.19 -10.22 14.90
N ALA A 93 0.09 -9.15 14.15
CA ALA A 93 -0.78 -8.74 13.05
C ALA A 93 -0.85 -9.82 11.96
N LYS A 94 -2.03 -9.90 11.33
CA LYS A 94 -2.25 -10.72 10.13
C LYS A 94 -2.05 -9.85 8.89
N ILE A 95 -1.35 -10.38 7.90
CA ILE A 95 -0.95 -9.68 6.69
C ILE A 95 -1.61 -10.33 5.48
N ILE A 96 -2.25 -9.53 4.65
CA ILE A 96 -2.77 -9.97 3.34
C ILE A 96 -1.97 -9.26 2.25
N ILE A 97 -1.40 -10.05 1.35
CA ILE A 97 -0.68 -9.59 0.17
C ILE A 97 -1.45 -10.07 -1.06
N MET A 98 -1.97 -9.13 -1.83
CA MET A 98 -2.69 -9.43 -3.07
C MET A 98 -1.79 -9.19 -4.26
N LEU A 99 -1.75 -10.13 -5.17
CA LEU A 99 -0.86 -10.12 -6.34
C LEU A 99 -1.66 -10.32 -7.63
N ARG A 100 -1.04 -9.97 -8.74
CA ARG A 100 -1.51 -10.26 -10.10
C ARG A 100 -0.30 -10.32 -11.04
N ASP A 101 -0.53 -10.59 -12.32
CA ASP A 101 0.53 -10.44 -13.33
C ASP A 101 1.22 -9.09 -13.22
N LEU A 102 2.56 -9.09 -13.26
CA LEU A 102 3.36 -7.89 -12.97
C LEU A 102 3.31 -6.85 -14.10
N VAL A 103 3.14 -7.28 -15.35
CA VAL A 103 3.01 -6.36 -16.49
C VAL A 103 1.66 -5.66 -16.41
N ASP A 104 0.61 -6.44 -16.17
CA ASP A 104 -0.74 -5.92 -15.95
C ASP A 104 -0.81 -4.98 -14.74
N LEU A 105 -0.05 -5.29 -13.70
CA LEU A 105 0.04 -4.45 -12.50
C LEU A 105 0.62 -3.07 -12.86
N ALA A 106 1.76 -3.03 -13.54
CA ALA A 106 2.42 -1.77 -13.93
C ALA A 106 1.51 -0.91 -14.80
N TYR A 107 0.91 -1.51 -15.83
CA TYR A 107 0.00 -0.81 -16.74
C TYR A 107 -1.26 -0.30 -16.02
N SER A 108 -1.87 -1.12 -15.16
CA SER A 108 -3.05 -0.73 -14.38
C SER A 108 -2.73 0.36 -13.33
N MET A 109 -1.52 0.35 -12.78
CA MET A 109 -1.05 1.44 -11.90
C MET A 109 -0.93 2.75 -12.68
N HIS A 110 -0.28 2.75 -13.84
CA HIS A 110 -0.17 3.92 -14.69
C HIS A 110 -1.54 4.50 -15.04
N SER A 111 -2.44 3.69 -15.59
CA SER A 111 -3.80 4.12 -15.94
C SER A 111 -4.54 4.76 -14.75
N GLN A 112 -4.39 4.17 -13.55
CA GLN A 112 -5.00 4.72 -12.34
C GLN A 112 -4.40 6.07 -11.96
N PHE A 113 -3.09 6.23 -12.07
CA PHE A 113 -2.42 7.47 -11.66
C PHE A 113 -2.64 8.60 -12.64
N VAL A 114 -2.79 8.31 -13.93
CA VAL A 114 -3.28 9.26 -14.93
C VAL A 114 -4.70 9.70 -14.56
N PHE A 115 -5.61 8.75 -14.28
CA PHE A 115 -6.98 9.05 -13.89
C PHE A 115 -7.08 9.89 -12.60
N SER A 116 -6.23 9.61 -11.61
CA SER A 116 -6.21 10.36 -10.34
C SER A 116 -5.43 11.68 -10.39
N GLY A 117 -4.72 11.97 -11.48
CA GLY A 117 -3.87 13.16 -11.64
C GLY A 117 -2.53 13.08 -10.89
N ASP A 118 -2.17 11.92 -10.32
CA ASP A 118 -0.82 11.69 -9.77
C ASP A 118 0.22 11.61 -10.90
N GLU A 119 -0.17 11.14 -12.09
CA GLU A 119 0.62 11.09 -13.33
C GLU A 119 -0.02 12.00 -14.38
N ILE A 120 0.79 12.67 -15.20
CA ILE A 120 0.32 13.55 -16.28
C ILE A 120 0.73 13.05 -17.68
N ILE A 121 1.60 12.04 -17.75
CA ILE A 121 2.04 11.44 -19.00
C ILE A 121 1.09 10.30 -19.34
N GLU A 122 0.28 10.47 -20.39
CA GLU A 122 -0.74 9.49 -20.79
C GLU A 122 -0.15 8.25 -21.47
N ASP A 123 0.98 8.42 -22.19
CA ASP A 123 1.68 7.30 -22.81
C ASP A 123 2.54 6.55 -21.80
N PHE A 124 2.27 5.25 -21.64
CA PHE A 124 2.94 4.42 -20.66
C PHE A 124 4.44 4.28 -20.90
N ASN A 125 4.87 4.17 -22.17
CA ASN A 125 6.30 4.03 -22.48
C ASN A 125 7.06 5.33 -22.16
N GLN A 126 6.49 6.48 -22.47
CA GLN A 126 7.07 7.77 -22.07
C GLN A 126 7.13 7.93 -20.56
N ALA A 127 6.10 7.46 -19.83
CA ALA A 127 6.11 7.49 -18.37
C ALA A 127 7.23 6.59 -17.81
N LEU A 128 7.49 5.42 -18.41
CA LEU A 128 8.61 4.55 -18.03
C LEU A 128 9.97 5.19 -18.29
N GLU A 129 10.16 5.85 -19.43
CA GLU A 129 11.41 6.55 -19.77
C GLU A 129 11.76 7.65 -18.76
N LEU A 130 10.74 8.30 -18.16
CA LEU A 130 10.93 9.33 -17.16
C LEU A 130 11.24 8.78 -15.75
N GLU A 131 11.14 7.49 -15.51
CA GLU A 131 11.32 6.92 -14.16
C GLU A 131 12.72 7.22 -13.58
N ALA A 132 13.77 7.17 -14.39
CA ALA A 132 15.12 7.51 -13.95
C ALA A 132 15.24 8.95 -13.45
N ASP A 133 14.58 9.90 -14.10
CA ASP A 133 14.52 11.29 -13.68
C ASP A 133 13.74 11.43 -12.37
N ARG A 134 12.63 10.71 -12.25
CA ARG A 134 11.75 10.72 -11.08
C ARG A 134 12.43 10.16 -9.84
N LEU A 135 13.24 9.11 -9.99
CA LEU A 135 14.10 8.59 -8.92
C LEU A 135 15.08 9.66 -8.42
N ASN A 136 15.52 10.58 -9.30
CA ASN A 136 16.34 11.74 -8.98
C ASN A 136 15.51 13.00 -8.61
N LYS A 137 14.22 12.84 -8.29
CA LYS A 137 13.27 13.90 -7.92
C LYS A 137 13.04 14.97 -9.00
N LYS A 138 13.25 14.62 -10.28
CA LYS A 138 12.94 15.45 -11.44
C LYS A 138 11.64 14.99 -12.10
N ASN A 139 11.01 15.85 -12.88
CA ASN A 139 9.81 15.54 -13.68
C ASN A 139 8.68 14.91 -12.86
N ILE A 140 8.49 15.39 -11.63
CA ILE A 140 7.42 14.94 -10.72
C ILE A 140 6.25 15.92 -10.82
N PRO A 141 5.06 15.44 -11.22
CA PRO A 141 3.87 16.29 -11.29
C PRO A 141 3.52 16.93 -9.94
N ASN A 142 2.98 18.15 -9.96
CA ASN A 142 2.67 18.88 -8.74
C ASN A 142 1.62 18.17 -7.87
N HIS A 143 0.67 17.50 -8.49
CA HIS A 143 -0.45 16.82 -7.80
C HIS A 143 -0.13 15.41 -7.31
N THR A 144 1.05 14.87 -7.64
CA THR A 144 1.48 13.55 -7.13
C THR A 144 1.47 13.54 -5.61
N THR A 145 0.73 12.63 -5.02
CA THR A 145 0.57 12.51 -3.56
C THR A 145 1.71 11.73 -2.91
N ILE A 146 2.11 10.61 -3.51
CA ILE A 146 3.23 9.76 -3.10
C ILE A 146 4.11 9.56 -4.33
N ILE A 147 5.35 10.03 -4.28
CA ILE A 147 6.26 10.00 -5.44
C ILE A 147 6.54 8.58 -5.91
N ASN A 148 6.58 7.61 -4.98
CA ASN A 148 6.77 6.19 -5.31
C ASN A 148 5.70 5.62 -6.26
N LYS A 149 4.54 6.26 -6.41
CA LYS A 149 3.54 5.89 -7.42
C LYS A 149 4.08 5.92 -8.85
N LEU A 150 5.06 6.79 -9.10
CA LEU A 150 5.66 7.01 -10.41
C LEU A 150 6.85 6.09 -10.72
N PHE A 151 7.16 5.15 -9.83
CA PHE A 151 8.29 4.21 -9.96
C PHE A 151 7.78 2.83 -10.40
N TYR A 152 7.32 2.73 -11.63
CA TYR A 152 6.66 1.53 -12.15
C TYR A 152 7.58 0.31 -12.15
N CYS A 153 8.71 0.40 -12.86
CA CYS A 153 9.68 -0.68 -12.94
C CYS A 153 10.36 -0.94 -11.59
N ASN A 154 10.78 0.11 -10.89
CA ASN A 154 11.45 -0.02 -9.60
C ASN A 154 10.56 -0.71 -8.56
N ASN A 155 9.26 -0.38 -8.52
CA ASN A 155 8.30 -1.04 -7.65
C ASN A 155 8.16 -2.53 -8.00
N ILE A 156 8.05 -2.87 -9.28
CA ILE A 156 7.93 -4.26 -9.73
C ILE A 156 9.21 -5.05 -9.41
N PHE A 157 10.38 -4.51 -9.70
CA PHE A 157 11.66 -5.20 -9.43
C PHE A 157 11.97 -5.35 -7.95
N SER A 158 11.53 -4.42 -7.10
CA SER A 158 11.72 -4.50 -5.65
C SER A 158 10.67 -5.36 -4.93
N LEU A 159 9.56 -5.69 -5.61
CA LEU A 159 8.43 -6.40 -4.99
C LEU A 159 8.83 -7.73 -4.32
N PRO A 160 9.62 -8.63 -4.95
CA PRO A 160 10.02 -9.90 -4.32
C PRO A 160 10.83 -9.68 -3.03
N GLU A 161 11.76 -8.73 -3.03
CA GLU A 161 12.58 -8.40 -1.85
C GLU A 161 11.71 -7.85 -0.71
N ASN A 162 10.78 -6.96 -1.04
CA ASN A 162 9.88 -6.37 -0.06
C ASN A 162 8.91 -7.41 0.51
N ILE A 163 8.39 -8.34 -0.30
CA ILE A 163 7.57 -9.47 0.16
C ILE A 163 8.40 -10.35 1.12
N ASN A 164 9.65 -10.65 0.78
CA ASN A 164 10.55 -11.40 1.66
C ASN A 164 10.76 -10.71 3.02
N SER A 165 10.70 -9.39 3.08
CA SER A 165 10.73 -8.66 4.35
C SER A 165 9.50 -8.97 5.22
N PHE A 166 8.31 -9.06 4.65
CA PHE A 166 7.13 -9.51 5.40
C PHE A 166 7.29 -10.95 5.90
N ILE A 167 7.76 -11.88 5.05
CA ILE A 167 8.01 -13.28 5.41
C ILE A 167 9.05 -13.39 6.53
N LYS A 168 10.05 -12.50 6.56
CA LYS A 168 11.10 -12.49 7.61
C LYS A 168 10.56 -12.04 8.97
N TYR A 169 9.66 -11.06 8.99
CA TYR A 169 9.16 -10.50 10.26
C TYR A 169 7.94 -11.24 10.80
N PHE A 170 7.06 -11.73 9.95
CA PHE A 170 5.81 -12.36 10.36
C PHE A 170 5.87 -13.87 10.18
N LYS A 171 5.17 -14.62 11.05
CA LYS A 171 5.04 -16.07 10.94
C LYS A 171 4.28 -16.43 9.66
N ASN A 172 4.58 -17.56 9.06
CA ASN A 172 3.93 -18.01 7.82
C ASN A 172 2.40 -18.13 7.93
N ASP A 173 1.88 -18.52 9.09
CA ASP A 173 0.44 -18.60 9.37
C ASP A 173 -0.23 -17.23 9.58
N SER A 174 0.57 -16.18 9.66
CA SER A 174 0.11 -14.79 9.77
C SER A 174 0.09 -14.06 8.43
N ILE A 175 0.59 -14.67 7.36
CA ILE A 175 0.60 -14.07 6.01
C ILE A 175 -0.31 -14.87 5.09
N LYS A 176 -1.21 -14.17 4.39
CA LYS A 176 -2.05 -14.75 3.33
C LYS A 176 -1.72 -14.07 2.00
N PHE A 177 -1.33 -14.87 1.02
CA PHE A 177 -1.26 -14.44 -0.37
C PHE A 177 -2.59 -14.72 -1.07
N VAL A 178 -3.00 -13.79 -1.92
CA VAL A 178 -4.21 -13.89 -2.75
C VAL A 178 -3.84 -13.42 -4.16
N THR A 179 -4.19 -14.18 -5.17
CA THR A 179 -4.05 -13.75 -6.57
C THR A 179 -5.38 -13.22 -7.11
N LEU A 180 -5.32 -12.25 -8.00
CA LEU A 180 -6.54 -11.63 -8.55
C LEU A 180 -7.37 -12.61 -9.40
N ASP A 181 -6.72 -13.64 -9.94
CA ASP A 181 -7.33 -14.64 -10.84
C ASP A 181 -7.94 -15.83 -10.08
N GLU A 182 -7.84 -15.84 -8.75
CA GLU A 182 -8.49 -16.79 -7.81
C GLU A 182 -9.76 -16.17 -7.20
#